data_15d79696a6d2762ec1d3f8ed8f418e49
#
_entry.id   15d79696a6d2762ec1d3f8ed8f418e49
#
_cell.length_a   1.000
_cell.length_b   1.000
_cell.length_c   1.000
_cell.angle_alpha   90.00
_cell.angle_beta   90.00
_cell.angle_gamma   90.00
#
_symmetry.space_group_name_H-M   'P 1'
#
loop_
_entity.id
_entity.type
_entity.pdbx_description
1 polymer ?
#
loop_
_entity_poly.entity_id
_entity_poly.type
_entity_poly.pdbx_seq_one_letter_code
_entity_poly.pdbx_strand_id
1 'polypeptide(L)'
;MAIDNTIHRDTICAIATPHGTGGIAVIRVSGPRAIECTAACWKGAQLSTMTSHTAHLGKILFADGEMLDEVVLTLFRTPNSFTGEDVIEISCHGSVWIQQQIVNRLIDCGCRMATGGEFSQRAFANGRIDLSQAEAIADLIASSSRAAHRIAINQMRGAFS
;
A
#
# COMPACT_ATOMS: atom_id res chain seq x y z
N MET A 1 -30.78 -0.19 -2.40
CA MET A 1 -29.86 0.81 -2.96
C MET A 1 -28.56 0.10 -3.28
N ALA A 2 -28.21 0.05 -4.53
CA ALA A 2 -26.95 -0.56 -4.90
C ALA A 2 -25.80 0.27 -4.31
N ILE A 3 -25.02 -0.33 -3.44
CA ILE A 3 -23.76 0.25 -3.02
C ILE A 3 -22.92 0.37 -4.29
N ASP A 4 -22.45 1.56 -4.56
CA ASP A 4 -21.56 1.77 -5.70
C ASP A 4 -20.27 0.99 -5.48
N ASN A 5 -20.25 -0.25 -5.97
CA ASN A 5 -19.10 -1.13 -5.87
C ASN A 5 -17.94 -0.67 -6.78
N THR A 6 -18.12 0.38 -7.57
CA THR A 6 -17.06 0.91 -8.43
C THR A 6 -15.92 1.50 -7.61
N ILE A 7 -16.23 2.11 -6.45
CA ILE A 7 -15.22 2.66 -5.53
C ILE A 7 -14.31 1.55 -4.99
N HIS A 8 -14.85 0.35 -4.76
CA HIS A 8 -14.08 -0.79 -4.23
C HIS A 8 -13.34 -1.59 -5.31
N ARG A 9 -13.53 -1.25 -6.59
CA ARG A 9 -12.93 -1.96 -7.73
C ARG A 9 -11.79 -1.21 -8.38
N ASP A 10 -11.66 0.07 -8.13
CA ASP A 10 -10.53 0.82 -8.66
C ASP A 10 -9.26 0.54 -7.83
N THR A 11 -8.13 0.67 -8.49
CA THR A 11 -6.82 0.52 -7.86
C THR A 11 -6.37 1.87 -7.34
N ILE A 12 -5.96 1.91 -6.08
CA ILE A 12 -5.56 3.12 -5.38
C ILE A 12 -4.07 3.09 -5.03
N CYS A 13 -3.47 4.26 -4.91
CA CYS A 13 -2.11 4.41 -4.44
C CYS A 13 -1.97 5.61 -3.53
N ALA A 14 -1.00 5.56 -2.63
CA ALA A 14 -0.62 6.67 -1.78
C ALA A 14 0.76 6.45 -1.17
N ILE A 15 1.35 7.54 -0.70
CA ILE A 15 2.53 7.49 0.17
C ILE A 15 2.06 6.94 1.52
N ALA A 16 2.64 5.81 1.95
CA ALA A 16 2.23 5.10 3.16
C ALA A 16 3.07 5.45 4.38
N THR A 17 4.23 6.08 4.18
CA THR A 17 5.10 6.58 5.26
C THR A 17 4.74 8.03 5.60
N PRO A 18 5.18 8.54 6.78
CA PRO A 18 4.91 9.94 7.15
C PRO A 18 5.38 10.93 6.08
N HIS A 19 4.68 12.05 5.96
CA HIS A 19 5.06 13.11 5.03
C HIS A 19 6.44 13.68 5.40
N GLY A 20 7.18 14.06 4.37
CA GLY A 20 8.47 14.72 4.49
C GLY A 20 9.62 13.88 3.96
N THR A 21 10.81 14.42 4.13
CA THR A 21 12.06 13.83 3.65
C THR A 21 12.56 12.78 4.65
N GLY A 22 13.01 11.67 4.15
CA GLY A 22 13.66 10.61 4.91
C GLY A 22 14.61 9.83 4.01
N GLY A 23 15.29 8.84 4.56
CA GLY A 23 16.14 7.95 3.75
C GLY A 23 15.33 7.05 2.84
N ILE A 24 14.20 6.56 3.34
CA ILE A 24 13.30 5.64 2.65
C ILE A 24 11.86 6.12 2.83
N ALA A 25 11.07 5.95 1.77
CA ALA A 25 9.63 6.11 1.83
C ALA A 25 8.97 4.90 1.16
N VAL A 26 7.74 4.61 1.53
CA VAL A 26 6.97 3.51 0.95
C VAL A 26 5.73 4.08 0.27
N ILE A 27 5.55 3.71 -0.99
CA ILE A 27 4.31 3.96 -1.74
C ILE A 27 3.54 2.64 -1.80
N ARG A 28 2.28 2.67 -1.41
CA ARG A 28 1.41 1.49 -1.43
C ARG A 28 0.42 1.59 -2.58
N VAL A 29 0.25 0.48 -3.29
CA VAL A 29 -0.75 0.31 -4.34
C VAL A 29 -1.67 -0.83 -3.92
N SER A 30 -2.97 -0.66 -4.02
CA SER A 30 -3.94 -1.69 -3.65
C SER A 30 -5.11 -1.69 -4.61
N GLY A 31 -5.49 -2.88 -5.06
CA GLY A 31 -6.65 -3.05 -5.91
C GLY A 31 -6.48 -4.17 -6.93
N PRO A 32 -7.53 -4.41 -7.74
CA PRO A 32 -7.52 -5.52 -8.70
C PRO A 32 -6.49 -5.34 -9.81
N ARG A 33 -6.04 -4.12 -10.07
CA ARG A 33 -5.05 -3.81 -11.10
C ARG A 33 -3.71 -3.36 -10.54
N ALA A 34 -3.43 -3.63 -9.26
CA ALA A 34 -2.19 -3.20 -8.61
C ALA A 34 -0.95 -3.73 -9.36
N ILE A 35 -0.97 -5.01 -9.74
CA ILE A 35 0.12 -5.64 -10.50
C ILE A 35 0.23 -5.00 -11.90
N GLU A 36 -0.87 -4.90 -12.62
CA GLU A 36 -0.91 -4.35 -13.98
C GLU A 36 -0.45 -2.89 -14.02
N CYS A 37 -0.99 -2.05 -13.15
CA CYS A 37 -0.64 -0.63 -13.09
C CYS A 37 0.84 -0.42 -12.75
N THR A 38 1.36 -1.18 -11.79
CA THR A 38 2.76 -1.08 -11.39
C THR A 38 3.68 -1.62 -12.49
N ALA A 39 3.32 -2.73 -13.12
CA ALA A 39 4.10 -3.31 -14.21
C ALA A 39 4.31 -2.33 -15.37
N ALA A 40 3.35 -1.44 -15.60
CA ALA A 40 3.43 -0.46 -16.68
C ALA A 40 4.57 0.56 -16.51
N CYS A 41 5.06 0.77 -15.28
CA CYS A 41 6.19 1.67 -15.01
C CYS A 41 7.36 0.98 -14.31
N TRP A 42 7.37 -0.34 -14.29
CA TRP A 42 8.38 -1.16 -13.61
C TRP A 42 9.36 -1.78 -14.58
N LYS A 43 10.65 -1.79 -14.22
CA LYS A 43 11.69 -2.53 -14.91
C LYS A 43 12.41 -3.43 -13.90
N GLY A 44 12.29 -4.72 -14.11
CA GLY A 44 12.83 -5.74 -13.23
C GLY A 44 12.21 -7.09 -13.56
N ALA A 45 12.24 -8.01 -12.60
CA ALA A 45 11.59 -9.31 -12.77
C ALA A 45 10.09 -9.14 -13.04
N GLN A 46 9.50 -10.07 -13.79
CA GLN A 46 8.10 -10.00 -14.21
C GLN A 46 7.16 -10.12 -13.01
N LEU A 47 6.38 -9.08 -12.73
CA LEU A 47 5.49 -9.01 -11.57
C LEU A 47 4.41 -10.09 -11.58
N SER A 48 3.87 -10.40 -12.75
CA SER A 48 2.77 -11.37 -12.89
C SER A 48 3.15 -12.79 -12.44
N THR A 49 4.45 -13.12 -12.42
CA THR A 49 4.94 -14.44 -12.02
C THR A 49 5.57 -14.48 -10.63
N MET A 50 5.65 -13.32 -9.95
CA MET A 50 6.23 -13.25 -8.62
C MET A 50 5.39 -13.98 -7.59
N THR A 51 6.07 -14.69 -6.68
CA THR A 51 5.45 -15.28 -5.51
C THR A 51 5.01 -14.18 -4.54
N SER A 52 3.85 -14.39 -3.91
CA SER A 52 3.38 -13.47 -2.85
C SER A 52 4.36 -13.40 -1.69
N HIS A 53 4.43 -12.24 -1.05
CA HIS A 53 5.31 -11.99 0.10
C HIS A 53 6.80 -12.10 -0.25
N THR A 54 7.15 -11.64 -1.44
CA THR A 54 8.55 -11.56 -1.88
C THR A 54 8.91 -10.14 -2.27
N ALA A 55 10.19 -9.79 -2.06
CA ALA A 55 10.73 -8.47 -2.35
C ALA A 55 11.73 -8.57 -3.51
N HIS A 56 11.70 -7.59 -4.39
CA HIS A 56 12.51 -7.59 -5.61
C HIS A 56 13.10 -6.20 -5.87
N LEU A 57 14.38 -6.18 -6.17
CA LEU A 57 15.07 -4.96 -6.60
C LEU A 57 14.71 -4.68 -8.05
N GLY A 58 14.40 -3.45 -8.37
CA GLY A 58 14.10 -3.01 -9.72
C GLY A 58 14.02 -1.49 -9.82
N LYS A 59 13.42 -1.02 -10.89
CA LYS A 59 13.37 0.40 -11.20
C LYS A 59 11.95 0.84 -11.53
N ILE A 60 11.59 2.04 -11.07
CA ILE A 60 10.43 2.77 -11.58
C ILE A 60 10.93 3.71 -12.66
N LEU A 61 10.21 3.75 -13.78
CA LEU A 61 10.60 4.52 -14.95
C LEU A 61 9.67 5.72 -15.17
N PHE A 62 10.22 6.81 -15.64
CA PHE A 62 9.44 7.88 -16.26
C PHE A 62 8.76 7.40 -17.54
N ALA A 63 7.81 8.18 -18.04
CA ALA A 63 7.09 7.86 -19.27
C ALA A 63 8.00 7.71 -20.49
N ASP A 64 9.13 8.42 -20.53
CA ASP A 64 10.12 8.34 -21.60
C ASP A 64 11.09 7.15 -21.47
N GLY A 65 10.97 6.36 -20.41
CA GLY A 65 11.82 5.20 -20.15
C GLY A 65 13.06 5.47 -19.32
N GLU A 66 13.34 6.72 -18.96
CA GLU A 66 14.44 7.01 -18.04
C GLU A 66 14.13 6.50 -16.63
N MET A 67 15.17 6.14 -15.89
CA MET A 67 15.02 5.70 -14.50
C MET A 67 14.60 6.88 -13.61
N LEU A 68 13.46 6.73 -12.95
CA LEU A 68 13.02 7.64 -11.91
C LEU A 68 13.72 7.33 -10.59
N ASP A 69 13.69 6.07 -10.16
CA ASP A 69 14.36 5.61 -8.94
C ASP A 69 14.58 4.11 -8.97
N GLU A 70 15.64 3.66 -8.32
CA GLU A 70 15.85 2.25 -8.02
C GLU A 70 15.17 1.92 -6.71
N VAL A 71 14.33 0.89 -6.71
CA VAL A 71 13.40 0.61 -5.62
C VAL A 71 13.41 -0.87 -5.24
N VAL A 72 12.91 -1.16 -4.05
CA VAL A 72 12.55 -2.53 -3.66
C VAL A 72 11.04 -2.64 -3.67
N LEU A 73 10.51 -3.56 -4.44
CA LEU A 73 9.09 -3.81 -4.59
C LEU A 73 8.72 -5.07 -3.85
N THR A 74 7.70 -5.00 -2.99
CA THR A 74 7.14 -6.16 -2.30
C THR A 74 5.72 -6.39 -2.77
N LEU A 75 5.38 -7.64 -3.08
CA LEU A 75 4.07 -8.03 -3.60
C LEU A 75 3.33 -8.88 -2.58
N PHE A 76 2.06 -8.55 -2.35
CA PHE A 76 1.13 -9.33 -1.51
C PHE A 76 -0.10 -9.66 -2.35
N ARG A 77 -0.30 -10.94 -2.66
CA ARG A 77 -1.44 -11.35 -3.48
C ARG A 77 -2.70 -11.51 -2.64
N THR A 78 -3.83 -11.14 -3.25
CA THR A 78 -5.15 -11.35 -2.65
C THR A 78 -5.34 -12.84 -2.28
N PRO A 79 -5.98 -13.17 -1.16
CA PRO A 79 -6.51 -12.30 -0.12
C PRO A 79 -5.51 -11.98 1.00
N ASN A 80 -4.26 -12.42 0.88
CA ASN A 80 -3.24 -12.38 1.95
C ASN A 80 -2.49 -11.05 1.92
N SER A 81 -3.22 -9.96 2.17
CA SER A 81 -2.69 -8.61 2.22
C SER A 81 -3.43 -7.78 3.26
N PHE A 82 -2.94 -6.60 3.55
CA PHE A 82 -3.60 -5.70 4.51
C PHE A 82 -5.05 -5.38 4.10
N THR A 83 -5.28 -5.07 2.83
CA THR A 83 -6.60 -4.72 2.33
C THR A 83 -7.44 -5.92 1.88
N GLY A 84 -6.82 -7.10 1.74
CA GLY A 84 -7.45 -8.27 1.12
C GLY A 84 -7.39 -8.27 -0.41
N GLU A 85 -6.88 -7.20 -1.01
CA GLU A 85 -6.68 -7.07 -2.45
C GLU A 85 -5.22 -7.40 -2.82
N ASP A 86 -4.88 -7.42 -4.11
CA ASP A 86 -3.47 -7.39 -4.51
C ASP A 86 -2.87 -6.07 -4.04
N VAL A 87 -1.76 -6.15 -3.31
CA VAL A 87 -1.06 -4.99 -2.75
C VAL A 87 0.39 -5.03 -3.19
N ILE A 88 0.88 -3.87 -3.60
CA ILE A 88 2.30 -3.66 -3.87
C ILE A 88 2.79 -2.53 -2.96
N GLU A 89 3.94 -2.75 -2.34
CA GLU A 89 4.65 -1.72 -1.60
C GLU A 89 5.97 -1.44 -2.29
N ILE A 90 6.18 -0.19 -2.66
CA ILE A 90 7.38 0.28 -3.35
C ILE A 90 8.20 1.08 -2.34
N SER A 91 9.33 0.51 -1.91
CA SER A 91 10.30 1.21 -1.07
C SER A 91 11.25 2.00 -1.96
N CYS A 92 11.16 3.31 -1.90
CA CYS A 92 11.94 4.24 -2.71
C CYS A 92 12.81 5.13 -1.83
N HIS A 93 13.71 5.90 -2.44
CA HIS A 93 14.42 6.94 -1.74
C HIS A 93 13.44 8.03 -1.27
N GLY A 94 13.67 8.55 -0.07
CA GLY A 94 12.72 9.39 0.66
C GLY A 94 12.74 10.88 0.29
N SER A 95 13.22 11.25 -0.89
CA SER A 95 13.02 12.60 -1.42
C SER A 95 11.52 12.85 -1.66
N VAL A 96 11.00 13.97 -1.21
CA VAL A 96 9.59 14.33 -1.43
C VAL A 96 9.27 14.37 -2.93
N TRP A 97 10.20 14.86 -3.74
CA TRP A 97 10.03 14.93 -5.19
C TRP A 97 9.94 13.52 -5.80
N ILE A 98 10.84 12.59 -5.42
CA ILE A 98 10.80 11.19 -5.90
C ILE A 98 9.48 10.53 -5.52
N GLN A 99 9.05 10.66 -4.28
CA GLN A 99 7.79 10.10 -3.80
C GLN A 99 6.61 10.59 -4.66
N GLN A 100 6.55 11.88 -4.90
CA GLN A 100 5.47 12.49 -5.68
C GLN A 100 5.52 12.05 -7.14
N GLN A 101 6.71 11.92 -7.72
CA GLN A 101 6.86 11.45 -9.11
C GLN A 101 6.42 9.99 -9.26
N ILE A 102 6.72 9.13 -8.31
CA ILE A 102 6.27 7.72 -8.34
C ILE A 102 4.74 7.66 -8.27
N VAL A 103 4.11 8.41 -7.37
CA VAL A 103 2.65 8.49 -7.28
C VAL A 103 2.06 8.97 -8.60
N ASN A 104 2.61 10.02 -9.19
CA ASN A 104 2.16 10.54 -10.49
C ASN A 104 2.26 9.48 -11.59
N ARG A 105 3.35 8.71 -11.62
CA ARG A 105 3.52 7.62 -12.59
C ARG A 105 2.45 6.54 -12.42
N LEU A 106 2.16 6.15 -11.18
CA LEU A 106 1.12 5.16 -10.90
C LEU A 106 -0.27 5.66 -11.32
N ILE A 107 -0.56 6.93 -11.10
CA ILE A 107 -1.81 7.55 -11.56
C ILE A 107 -1.90 7.53 -13.08
N ASP A 108 -0.82 7.88 -13.79
CA ASP A 108 -0.76 7.80 -15.24
C ASP A 108 -0.98 6.36 -15.76
N CYS A 109 -0.59 5.36 -14.98
CA CYS A 109 -0.74 3.95 -15.33
C CYS A 109 -2.08 3.34 -14.90
N GLY A 110 -3.00 4.14 -14.36
CA GLY A 110 -4.36 3.71 -14.07
C GLY A 110 -4.76 3.66 -12.59
N CYS A 111 -3.88 4.04 -11.68
CA CYS A 111 -4.23 4.16 -10.27
C CYS A 111 -4.99 5.47 -10.01
N ARG A 112 -5.74 5.49 -8.92
CA ARG A 112 -6.33 6.69 -8.34
C ARG A 112 -5.65 6.99 -7.00
N MET A 113 -5.46 8.26 -6.68
CA MET A 113 -4.97 8.63 -5.35
C MET A 113 -5.96 8.17 -4.29
N ALA A 114 -5.48 7.46 -3.27
CA ALA A 114 -6.29 7.07 -2.14
C ALA A 114 -6.75 8.29 -1.33
N THR A 115 -7.95 8.21 -0.80
CA THR A 115 -8.43 9.19 0.19
C THR A 115 -7.93 8.82 1.58
N GLY A 116 -8.00 9.75 2.53
CA GLY A 116 -7.56 9.49 3.91
C GLY A 116 -8.26 8.26 4.50
N GLY A 117 -7.47 7.30 4.98
CA GLY A 117 -7.98 6.07 5.60
C GLY A 117 -8.52 5.02 4.64
N GLU A 118 -8.37 5.19 3.34
CA GLU A 118 -9.01 4.29 2.35
C GLU A 118 -8.45 2.87 2.39
N PHE A 119 -7.17 2.68 2.65
CA PHE A 119 -6.61 1.32 2.78
C PHE A 119 -7.28 0.55 3.94
N SER A 120 -7.46 1.22 5.08
CA SER A 120 -8.17 0.64 6.23
C SER A 120 -9.64 0.38 5.94
N GLN A 121 -10.29 1.27 5.20
CA GLN A 121 -11.68 1.08 4.77
C GLN A 121 -11.82 -0.15 3.87
N ARG A 122 -10.88 -0.37 2.96
CA ARG A 122 -10.87 -1.55 2.10
C ARG A 122 -10.60 -2.83 2.88
N ALA A 123 -9.69 -2.78 3.84
CA ALA A 123 -9.42 -3.91 4.72
C ALA A 123 -10.69 -4.29 5.51
N PHE A 124 -11.42 -3.32 6.02
CA PHE A 124 -12.70 -3.52 6.69
C PHE A 124 -13.75 -4.10 5.73
N ALA A 125 -13.91 -3.50 4.54
CA ALA A 125 -14.89 -3.95 3.55
C ALA A 125 -14.63 -5.37 3.07
N ASN A 126 -13.36 -5.79 3.02
CA ASN A 126 -12.96 -7.14 2.62
C ASN A 126 -12.88 -8.13 3.79
N GLY A 127 -13.33 -7.74 4.97
CA GLY A 127 -13.38 -8.61 6.14
C GLY A 127 -12.02 -8.95 6.76
N ARG A 128 -10.98 -8.17 6.44
CA ARG A 128 -9.62 -8.38 6.98
C ARG A 128 -9.48 -7.88 8.40
N ILE A 129 -10.16 -6.79 8.72
CA ILE A 129 -10.21 -6.20 10.05
C ILE A 129 -11.66 -5.81 10.37
N ASP A 130 -12.01 -5.80 11.65
CA ASP A 130 -13.24 -5.18 12.11
C ASP A 130 -12.97 -3.75 12.59
N LEU A 131 -14.02 -3.04 13.01
CA LEU A 131 -13.90 -1.66 13.45
C LEU A 131 -13.02 -1.54 14.69
N SER A 132 -13.15 -2.47 15.63
CA SER A 132 -12.36 -2.48 16.87
C SER A 132 -10.87 -2.73 16.57
N GLN A 133 -10.55 -3.57 15.58
CA GLN A 133 -9.17 -3.77 15.12
C GLN A 133 -8.61 -2.52 14.43
N ALA A 134 -9.41 -1.83 13.62
CA ALA A 134 -8.98 -0.59 12.98
C ALA A 134 -8.65 0.48 14.03
N GLU A 135 -9.48 0.60 15.06
CA GLU A 135 -9.23 1.50 16.19
C GLU A 135 -7.98 1.10 16.97
N ALA A 136 -7.79 -0.21 17.20
CA ALA A 136 -6.61 -0.73 17.89
C ALA A 136 -5.31 -0.46 17.11
N ILE A 137 -5.32 -0.54 15.78
CA ILE A 137 -4.17 -0.21 14.96
C ILE A 137 -3.83 1.28 15.10
N ALA A 138 -4.84 2.16 15.07
CA ALA A 138 -4.64 3.59 15.27
C ALA A 138 -4.04 3.89 16.65
N ASP A 139 -4.54 3.24 17.69
CA ASP A 139 -4.04 3.36 19.06
C ASP A 139 -2.61 2.83 19.19
N LEU A 140 -2.30 1.74 18.50
CA LEU A 140 -0.94 1.18 18.48
C LEU A 140 0.06 2.17 17.87
N ILE A 141 -0.31 2.79 16.75
CA ILE A 141 0.54 3.79 16.08
C ILE A 141 0.74 5.02 16.97
N ALA A 142 -0.31 5.44 17.68
CA ALA A 142 -0.27 6.60 18.57
C ALA A 142 0.36 6.30 19.93
N SER A 143 0.60 5.01 20.27
CA SER A 143 1.08 4.64 21.60
C SER A 143 2.48 5.15 21.87
N SER A 144 2.68 5.75 23.03
CA SER A 144 3.97 6.30 23.49
C SER A 144 4.44 5.68 24.80
N SER A 145 3.77 4.65 25.30
CA SER A 145 4.14 3.93 26.51
C SER A 145 3.95 2.43 26.34
N ARG A 146 4.68 1.65 27.14
CA ARG A 146 4.54 0.18 27.11
C ARG A 146 3.15 -0.25 27.54
N ALA A 147 2.50 0.45 28.47
CA ALA A 147 1.16 0.15 28.94
C ALA A 147 0.11 0.38 27.84
N ALA A 148 0.17 1.54 27.16
CA ALA A 148 -0.71 1.85 26.04
C ALA A 148 -0.50 0.87 24.88
N HIS A 149 0.74 0.54 24.57
CA HIS A 149 1.11 -0.44 23.55
C HIS A 149 0.52 -1.82 23.87
N ARG A 150 0.63 -2.28 25.11
CA ARG A 150 0.09 -3.59 25.53
C ARG A 150 -1.42 -3.66 25.36
N ILE A 151 -2.13 -2.59 25.74
CA ILE A 151 -3.58 -2.50 25.58
C ILE A 151 -3.96 -2.58 24.10
N ALA A 152 -3.29 -1.81 23.24
CA ALA A 152 -3.54 -1.80 21.79
C ALA A 152 -3.25 -3.15 21.14
N ILE A 153 -2.14 -3.80 21.51
CA ILE A 153 -1.78 -5.15 21.01
C ILE A 153 -2.84 -6.18 21.43
N ASN A 154 -3.26 -6.17 22.68
CA ASN A 154 -4.27 -7.12 23.16
C ASN A 154 -5.62 -6.91 22.45
N GLN A 155 -6.02 -5.67 22.22
CA GLN A 155 -7.23 -5.31 21.52
C GLN A 155 -7.18 -5.74 20.05
N MET A 156 -6.04 -5.54 19.38
CA MET A 156 -5.81 -5.97 18.02
C MET A 156 -5.85 -7.50 17.89
N ARG A 157 -5.25 -8.23 18.84
CA ARG A 157 -5.20 -9.70 18.86
C ARG A 157 -6.50 -10.33 19.32
N GLY A 158 -7.21 -9.73 20.25
CA GLY A 158 -8.47 -10.24 20.79
C GLY A 158 -9.58 -10.40 19.76
N ALA A 159 -9.53 -9.63 18.69
CA ALA A 159 -10.50 -9.73 17.59
C ALA A 159 -10.25 -10.94 16.66
N PHE A 160 -9.12 -11.63 16.81
CA PHE A 160 -8.80 -12.85 16.07
C PHE A 160 -9.11 -14.15 16.85
N SER A 161 -9.58 -14.02 18.05
CA SER A 161 -9.96 -15.20 18.84
C SER A 161 -11.38 -15.65 18.59
#